data_d757bea7d38a3a0203ef78545b8da3ce
#
_entry.id   d757bea7d38a3a0203ef78545b8da3ce
#
_cell.length_a   1.000
_cell.length_b   1.000
_cell.length_c   1.000
_cell.angle_alpha   90.00
_cell.angle_beta   90.00
_cell.angle_gamma   90.00
#
_symmetry.space_group_name_H-M   'P 1'
#
loop_
_entity.id
_entity.type
_entity.pdbx_description
1 polymer ?
#
loop_
_entity_poly.entity_id
_entity_poly.type
_entity_poly.pdbx_seq_one_letter_code
_entity_poly.pdbx_strand_id
1 'polypeptide(L)'
;QGLLTILVQFAVEVTGLPPSVFRPKVDSTYALGCGQTTGSRATLFSGRAVASAAEKMRADLDQGKTLADLVGEVYAADIKIDDTTALGAAAKRIKTHTAFGYATQLCILDGAGKLEKFVAAHDVGRAVNPALCEGQIEGAIHMGLGFALTEELPCEDGMPVTFKLREIGVLRARDMPECEVILIEEHEPEGPFGAKGVGEIGLVPTAA
;
A
#
# COMPACT_ATOMS: atom_id res chain seq x y z
N GLN A 1 -7.58 2.78 2.07
CA GLN A 1 -6.40 1.93 1.76
C GLN A 1 -6.16 0.80 2.77
N GLY A 2 -6.86 0.79 3.91
CA GLY A 2 -6.74 -0.27 4.91
C GLY A 2 -5.52 -0.17 5.83
N LEU A 3 -4.72 0.89 5.77
CA LEU A 3 -3.49 1.01 6.56
C LEU A 3 -3.73 0.81 8.06
N LEU A 4 -4.72 1.47 8.65
CA LEU A 4 -5.00 1.35 10.09
C LEU A 4 -5.34 -0.08 10.51
N THR A 5 -6.01 -0.83 9.65
CA THR A 5 -6.33 -2.25 9.88
C THR A 5 -5.08 -3.10 9.92
N ILE A 6 -4.20 -2.98 8.94
CA ILE A 6 -2.96 -3.77 8.90
C ILE A 6 -2.00 -3.39 10.03
N LEU A 7 -1.98 -2.12 10.47
CA LEU A 7 -1.16 -1.73 11.63
C LEU A 7 -1.63 -2.41 12.92
N VAL A 8 -2.95 -2.56 13.11
CA VAL A 8 -3.48 -3.37 14.21
C VAL A 8 -3.06 -4.84 14.06
N GLN A 9 -3.14 -5.40 12.85
CA GLN A 9 -2.71 -6.78 12.60
C GLN A 9 -1.22 -6.99 12.94
N PHE A 10 -0.34 -6.06 12.58
CA PHE A 10 1.07 -6.12 12.98
C PHE A 10 1.25 -6.05 14.51
N ALA A 11 0.54 -5.17 15.20
CA ALA A 11 0.61 -5.07 16.65
C ALA A 11 0.13 -6.36 17.34
N VAL A 12 -0.94 -6.97 16.84
CA VAL A 12 -1.47 -8.26 17.30
C VAL A 12 -0.42 -9.37 17.12
N GLU A 13 0.17 -9.47 15.94
CA GLU A 13 1.16 -10.51 15.63
C GLU A 13 2.40 -10.41 16.52
N VAL A 14 2.91 -9.20 16.75
CA VAL A 14 4.09 -8.98 17.59
C VAL A 14 3.79 -9.24 19.07
N THR A 15 2.69 -8.71 19.58
CA THR A 15 2.40 -8.75 21.02
C THR A 15 1.73 -10.05 21.47
N GLY A 16 1.04 -10.74 20.55
CA GLY A 16 0.19 -11.89 20.87
C GLY A 16 -1.12 -11.49 21.56
N LEU A 17 -1.42 -10.21 21.69
CA LEU A 17 -2.65 -9.72 22.31
C LEU A 17 -3.83 -9.76 21.32
N PRO A 18 -5.06 -9.92 21.80
CA PRO A 18 -6.23 -9.94 20.92
C PRO A 18 -6.48 -8.56 20.27
N PRO A 19 -7.04 -8.50 19.05
CA PRO A 19 -7.26 -7.23 18.33
C PRO A 19 -8.15 -6.24 19.09
N SER A 20 -9.01 -6.71 19.98
CA SER A 20 -9.87 -5.85 20.82
C SER A 20 -9.11 -4.95 21.80
N VAL A 21 -7.83 -5.24 22.06
CA VAL A 21 -6.96 -4.40 22.90
C VAL A 21 -6.50 -3.14 22.13
N PHE A 22 -6.45 -3.20 20.81
CA PHE A 22 -5.92 -2.13 19.98
C PHE A 22 -7.03 -1.26 19.41
N ARG A 23 -6.88 0.05 19.55
CA ARG A 23 -7.78 1.03 18.92
C ARG A 23 -6.93 2.02 18.11
N PRO A 24 -6.99 1.96 16.78
CA PRO A 24 -6.26 2.91 15.94
C PRO A 24 -6.80 4.33 16.15
N LYS A 25 -5.89 5.29 16.29
CA LYS A 25 -6.21 6.69 16.42
C LYS A 25 -5.41 7.48 15.38
N VAL A 26 -6.09 8.36 14.66
CA VAL A 26 -5.48 9.32 13.75
C VAL A 26 -5.44 10.67 14.42
N ASP A 27 -4.31 11.35 14.30
CA ASP A 27 -4.07 12.67 14.87
C ASP A 27 -3.61 13.61 13.75
N SER A 28 -4.10 14.84 13.78
CA SER A 28 -3.76 15.89 12.80
C SER A 28 -2.77 16.94 13.34
N THR A 29 -2.16 16.68 14.49
CA THR A 29 -1.24 17.65 15.14
C THR A 29 0.16 17.66 14.55
N TYR A 30 0.48 16.74 13.65
CA TYR A 30 1.83 16.51 13.11
C TYR A 30 2.90 16.16 14.16
N ALA A 31 2.50 15.81 15.37
CA ALA A 31 3.42 15.39 16.43
C ALA A 31 4.18 14.10 16.07
N LEU A 32 3.55 13.23 15.28
CA LEU A 32 4.12 12.00 14.71
C LEU A 32 4.11 12.10 13.19
N GLY A 33 5.15 12.70 12.64
CA GLY A 33 5.28 12.88 11.20
C GLY A 33 5.71 11.59 10.50
N CYS A 34 4.90 11.10 9.54
CA CYS A 34 5.28 9.94 8.72
C CYS A 34 5.44 10.27 7.23
N GLY A 35 5.28 11.54 6.85
CA GLY A 35 5.35 12.00 5.48
C GLY A 35 4.14 11.54 4.65
N GLN A 36 4.26 11.66 3.33
CA GLN A 36 3.21 11.31 2.39
C GLN A 36 3.08 9.80 2.19
N THR A 37 1.86 9.32 2.00
CA THR A 37 1.59 8.00 1.42
C THR A 37 1.77 8.09 -0.09
N THR A 38 2.94 7.75 -0.56
CA THR A 38 3.34 7.78 -1.98
C THR A 38 4.34 6.65 -2.24
N GLY A 39 4.51 6.21 -3.48
CA GLY A 39 5.39 5.11 -3.84
C GLY A 39 5.02 3.79 -3.15
N SER A 40 3.74 3.60 -2.81
CA SER A 40 3.19 2.43 -2.10
C SER A 40 3.93 2.07 -0.80
N ARG A 41 4.58 3.05 -0.16
CA ARG A 41 5.49 2.85 0.97
C ARG A 41 4.83 2.74 2.35
N ALA A 42 3.52 3.00 2.44
CA ALA A 42 2.85 3.11 3.74
C ALA A 42 2.97 1.83 4.59
N THR A 43 2.78 0.65 3.99
CA THR A 43 2.95 -0.64 4.68
C THR A 43 4.37 -0.83 5.18
N LEU A 44 5.39 -0.52 4.36
CA LEU A 44 6.79 -0.69 4.71
C LEU A 44 7.17 0.17 5.94
N PHE A 45 7.00 1.47 5.86
CA PHE A 45 7.46 2.38 6.91
C PHE A 45 6.58 2.31 8.17
N SER A 46 5.27 2.45 8.01
CA SER A 46 4.36 2.45 9.16
C SER A 46 4.28 1.07 9.81
N GLY A 47 4.34 0.00 9.02
CA GLY A 47 4.35 -1.37 9.52
C GLY A 47 5.61 -1.66 10.34
N ARG A 48 6.79 -1.28 9.87
CA ARG A 48 8.05 -1.41 10.63
C ARG A 48 8.03 -0.57 11.91
N ALA A 49 7.50 0.64 11.86
CA ALA A 49 7.40 1.49 13.05
C ALA A 49 6.47 0.87 14.11
N VAL A 50 5.29 0.38 13.70
CA VAL A 50 4.37 -0.30 14.61
C VAL A 50 4.97 -1.59 15.14
N ALA A 51 5.59 -2.41 14.30
CA ALA A 51 6.24 -3.65 14.75
C ALA A 51 7.32 -3.33 15.81
N SER A 52 8.20 -2.36 15.55
CA SER A 52 9.25 -1.97 16.50
C SER A 52 8.71 -1.39 17.81
N ALA A 53 7.63 -0.62 17.77
CA ALA A 53 6.97 -0.15 18.98
C ALA A 53 6.30 -1.29 19.76
N ALA A 54 5.66 -2.21 19.05
CA ALA A 54 5.01 -3.39 19.62
C ALA A 54 6.01 -4.38 20.24
N GLU A 55 7.22 -4.50 19.67
CA GLU A 55 8.32 -5.30 20.25
C GLU A 55 8.73 -4.80 21.64
N LYS A 56 8.76 -3.48 21.84
CA LYS A 56 9.06 -2.89 23.16
C LYS A 56 7.97 -3.24 24.18
N MET A 57 6.70 -3.16 23.78
CA MET A 57 5.58 -3.59 24.59
C MET A 57 5.65 -5.09 24.88
N ARG A 58 5.96 -5.90 23.89
CA ARG A 58 6.13 -7.35 24.03
C ARG A 58 7.20 -7.70 25.06
N ALA A 59 8.33 -6.99 25.02
CA ALA A 59 9.41 -7.20 26.00
C ALA A 59 8.96 -6.97 27.46
N ASP A 60 8.11 -5.98 27.70
CA ASP A 60 7.53 -5.74 29.03
C ASP A 60 6.55 -6.85 29.44
N LEU A 61 5.72 -7.30 28.51
CA LEU A 61 4.81 -8.44 28.74
C LEU A 61 5.59 -9.75 29.06
N ASP A 62 6.69 -9.99 28.34
CA ASP A 62 7.55 -11.16 28.56
C ASP A 62 8.28 -11.11 29.92
N GLN A 63 8.47 -9.92 30.50
CA GLN A 63 8.95 -9.72 31.86
C GLN A 63 7.87 -9.95 32.92
N GLY A 64 6.65 -10.29 32.52
CA GLY A 64 5.52 -10.58 33.40
C GLY A 64 4.64 -9.38 33.76
N LYS A 65 4.85 -8.22 33.12
CA LYS A 65 3.93 -7.07 33.29
C LYS A 65 2.56 -7.41 32.68
N THR A 66 1.51 -6.98 33.35
CA THR A 66 0.13 -7.08 32.84
C THR A 66 -0.28 -5.82 32.09
N LEU A 67 -1.38 -5.87 31.34
CA LEU A 67 -1.94 -4.68 30.69
C LEU A 67 -2.27 -3.57 31.70
N ALA A 68 -2.62 -3.91 32.94
CA ALA A 68 -2.88 -2.94 33.98
C ALA A 68 -1.60 -2.19 34.41
N ASP A 69 -0.47 -2.91 34.44
CA ASP A 69 0.83 -2.32 34.77
C ASP A 69 1.35 -1.39 33.66
N LEU A 70 0.85 -1.55 32.44
CA LEU A 70 1.24 -0.74 31.27
C LEU A 70 0.35 0.49 31.04
N VAL A 71 -0.63 0.72 31.89
CA VAL A 71 -1.50 1.90 31.75
C VAL A 71 -0.71 3.20 31.87
N GLY A 72 -0.75 4.02 30.82
CA GLY A 72 -0.01 5.28 30.75
C GLY A 72 1.38 5.17 30.10
N GLU A 73 1.88 3.95 29.84
CA GLU A 73 3.13 3.76 29.11
C GLU A 73 2.97 4.11 27.63
N VAL A 74 4.03 4.66 27.04
CA VAL A 74 4.09 5.05 25.64
C VAL A 74 5.23 4.30 24.94
N TYR A 75 4.89 3.46 23.98
CA TYR A 75 5.84 2.77 23.13
C TYR A 75 5.93 3.47 21.78
N ALA A 76 7.03 4.11 21.50
CA ALA A 76 7.28 4.84 20.26
C ALA A 76 8.45 4.23 19.48
N ALA A 77 8.37 4.32 18.16
CA ALA A 77 9.47 3.98 17.27
C ALA A 77 9.54 4.99 16.13
N ASP A 78 10.77 5.30 15.73
CA ASP A 78 11.07 6.08 14.54
C ASP A 78 11.89 5.21 13.58
N ILE A 79 11.41 5.07 12.35
CA ILE A 79 12.03 4.24 11.32
C ILE A 79 12.54 5.13 10.21
N LYS A 80 13.85 5.13 10.06
CA LYS A 80 14.53 5.71 8.90
C LYS A 80 15.13 4.59 8.05
N ILE A 81 14.78 4.54 6.78
CA ILE A 81 15.38 3.65 5.80
C ILE A 81 16.25 4.53 4.90
N ASP A 82 17.57 4.30 4.92
CA ASP A 82 18.57 5.07 4.17
C ASP A 82 19.56 4.08 3.55
N ASP A 83 19.03 3.21 2.70
CA ASP A 83 19.76 2.12 2.09
C ASP A 83 19.91 2.28 0.56
N THR A 84 19.40 3.39 0.03
CA THR A 84 19.50 3.70 -1.39
C THR A 84 20.75 4.52 -1.71
N THR A 85 21.27 4.37 -2.92
CA THR A 85 22.41 5.14 -3.40
C THR A 85 21.97 6.58 -3.68
N ALA A 86 22.63 7.54 -3.04
CA ALA A 86 22.34 8.95 -3.28
C ALA A 86 22.60 9.34 -4.74
N LEU A 87 21.80 10.24 -5.27
CA LEU A 87 21.95 10.74 -6.65
C LEU A 87 23.34 11.37 -6.84
N GLY A 88 24.06 10.90 -7.85
CA GLY A 88 25.42 11.38 -8.15
C GLY A 88 26.54 10.74 -7.32
N ALA A 89 26.22 9.83 -6.39
CA ALA A 89 27.24 9.11 -5.63
C ALA A 89 27.98 8.09 -6.52
N ALA A 90 29.29 8.01 -6.35
CA ALA A 90 30.10 6.96 -6.98
C ALA A 90 29.89 5.63 -6.24
N ALA A 91 29.15 4.71 -6.83
CA ALA A 91 28.92 3.39 -6.27
C ALA A 91 29.17 2.30 -7.32
N LYS A 92 29.80 1.19 -6.91
CA LYS A 92 30.00 0.03 -7.80
C LYS A 92 28.66 -0.63 -8.17
N ARG A 93 27.68 -0.59 -7.27
CA ARG A 93 26.32 -1.09 -7.47
C ARG A 93 25.36 -0.04 -6.96
N ILE A 94 24.54 0.46 -7.86
CA ILE A 94 23.51 1.45 -7.52
C ILE A 94 22.27 0.71 -6.98
N LYS A 95 21.81 1.09 -5.78
CA LYS A 95 20.54 0.66 -5.21
C LYS A 95 19.56 1.83 -5.29
N THR A 96 18.60 1.75 -6.18
CA THR A 96 17.66 2.84 -6.45
C THR A 96 16.47 2.85 -5.50
N HIS A 97 16.02 1.67 -5.04
CA HIS A 97 14.84 1.47 -4.19
C HIS A 97 15.12 0.42 -3.12
N THR A 98 14.43 0.51 -1.99
CA THR A 98 14.52 -0.44 -0.89
C THR A 98 13.89 -1.77 -1.23
N ALA A 99 12.69 -1.74 -1.85
CA ALA A 99 11.93 -2.92 -2.25
C ALA A 99 11.40 -2.74 -3.68
N PHE A 100 11.16 -3.85 -4.37
CA PHE A 100 10.62 -3.91 -5.72
C PHE A 100 9.37 -4.79 -5.73
N GLY A 101 8.32 -4.31 -6.39
CA GLY A 101 7.13 -5.10 -6.71
C GLY A 101 7.17 -5.58 -8.16
N TYR A 102 6.56 -6.73 -8.41
CA TYR A 102 6.42 -7.32 -9.74
C TYR A 102 4.96 -7.66 -10.00
N ALA A 103 4.51 -7.46 -11.23
CA ALA A 103 3.18 -7.84 -11.63
C ALA A 103 3.16 -8.30 -13.08
N THR A 104 2.24 -9.22 -13.37
CA THR A 104 1.86 -9.60 -14.73
C THR A 104 0.36 -9.39 -14.85
N GLN A 105 -0.05 -8.73 -15.92
CA GLN A 105 -1.46 -8.40 -16.15
C GLN A 105 -1.86 -8.83 -17.55
N LEU A 106 -3.11 -9.31 -17.67
CA LEU A 106 -3.69 -9.81 -18.92
C LEU A 106 -5.05 -9.14 -19.12
N CYS A 107 -5.21 -8.49 -20.29
CA CYS A 107 -6.48 -7.98 -20.76
C CYS A 107 -7.10 -9.00 -21.71
N ILE A 108 -8.33 -9.39 -21.46
CA ILE A 108 -9.11 -10.29 -22.33
C ILE A 108 -10.18 -9.43 -23.01
N LEU A 109 -10.16 -9.43 -24.35
CA LEU A 109 -11.10 -8.67 -25.16
C LEU A 109 -12.15 -9.62 -25.75
N ASP A 110 -13.35 -9.13 -25.91
CA ASP A 110 -14.40 -9.82 -26.66
C ASP A 110 -14.17 -9.75 -28.18
N GLY A 111 -15.04 -10.40 -28.95
CA GLY A 111 -14.94 -10.41 -30.41
C GLY A 111 -15.11 -9.04 -31.10
N ALA A 112 -15.55 -8.02 -30.38
CA ALA A 112 -15.66 -6.64 -30.82
C ALA A 112 -14.50 -5.75 -30.36
N GLY A 113 -13.52 -6.31 -29.66
CA GLY A 113 -12.37 -5.60 -29.10
C GLY A 113 -12.68 -4.83 -27.81
N LYS A 114 -13.81 -5.10 -27.17
CA LYS A 114 -14.14 -4.51 -25.87
C LYS A 114 -13.49 -5.34 -24.75
N LEU A 115 -12.95 -4.65 -23.75
CA LEU A 115 -12.38 -5.28 -22.56
C LEU A 115 -13.47 -6.03 -21.78
N GLU A 116 -13.35 -7.34 -21.69
CA GLU A 116 -14.28 -8.24 -21.01
C GLU A 116 -13.78 -8.59 -19.62
N LYS A 117 -12.49 -8.94 -19.50
CA LYS A 117 -11.89 -9.37 -18.26
C LYS A 117 -10.46 -8.87 -18.10
N PHE A 118 -10.07 -8.58 -16.86
CA PHE A 118 -8.72 -8.22 -16.49
C PHE A 118 -8.18 -9.23 -15.46
N VAL A 119 -7.06 -9.86 -15.73
CA VAL A 119 -6.40 -10.77 -14.79
C VAL A 119 -5.09 -10.15 -14.33
N ALA A 120 -4.87 -10.06 -13.03
CA ALA A 120 -3.72 -9.40 -12.44
C ALA A 120 -3.04 -10.29 -11.41
N ALA A 121 -1.85 -10.80 -11.74
CA ALA A 121 -0.98 -11.51 -10.81
C ALA A 121 0.04 -10.51 -10.23
N HIS A 122 -0.02 -10.28 -8.92
CA HIS A 122 0.82 -9.30 -8.22
C HIS A 122 1.61 -9.94 -7.10
N ASP A 123 2.92 -9.67 -7.07
CA ASP A 123 3.78 -9.96 -5.94
C ASP A 123 3.51 -8.93 -4.82
N VAL A 124 2.91 -9.41 -3.76
CA VAL A 124 2.53 -8.61 -2.57
C VAL A 124 3.45 -8.85 -1.39
N GLY A 125 4.54 -9.63 -1.58
CA GLY A 125 5.32 -10.16 -0.49
C GLY A 125 4.45 -11.12 0.34
N ARG A 126 4.26 -10.84 1.62
CA ARG A 126 3.26 -11.52 2.43
C ARG A 126 1.93 -10.76 2.38
N ALA A 127 0.86 -11.43 2.02
CA ALA A 127 -0.49 -10.87 2.04
C ALA A 127 -1.02 -10.79 3.49
N VAL A 128 -0.65 -9.74 4.21
CA VAL A 128 -1.08 -9.54 5.61
C VAL A 128 -2.61 -9.48 5.74
N ASN A 129 -3.25 -8.90 4.74
CA ASN A 129 -4.71 -8.89 4.61
C ASN A 129 -5.06 -9.08 3.13
N PRO A 130 -5.34 -10.31 2.68
CA PRO A 130 -5.61 -10.61 1.28
C PRO A 130 -6.71 -9.73 0.66
N ALA A 131 -7.84 -9.57 1.34
CA ALA A 131 -8.96 -8.77 0.83
C ALA A 131 -8.59 -7.28 0.64
N LEU A 132 -7.74 -6.73 1.51
CA LEU A 132 -7.24 -5.36 1.34
C LEU A 132 -6.20 -5.27 0.22
N CYS A 133 -5.38 -6.31 0.01
CA CYS A 133 -4.47 -6.38 -1.13
C CYS A 133 -5.24 -6.40 -2.45
N GLU A 134 -6.23 -7.28 -2.58
CA GLU A 134 -7.13 -7.34 -3.74
C GLU A 134 -7.78 -5.98 -4.03
N GLY A 135 -8.41 -5.36 -3.03
CA GLY A 135 -9.04 -4.05 -3.20
C GLY A 135 -8.08 -2.93 -3.60
N GLN A 136 -6.80 -2.97 -3.18
CA GLN A 136 -5.77 -2.02 -3.63
C GLN A 136 -5.38 -2.26 -5.08
N ILE A 137 -5.24 -3.51 -5.50
CA ILE A 137 -4.90 -3.90 -6.88
C ILE A 137 -6.05 -3.53 -7.83
N GLU A 138 -7.29 -3.89 -7.49
CA GLU A 138 -8.48 -3.51 -8.26
C GLU A 138 -8.62 -1.99 -8.39
N GLY A 139 -8.38 -1.25 -7.31
CA GLY A 139 -8.40 0.22 -7.33
C GLY A 139 -7.33 0.82 -8.24
N ALA A 140 -6.14 0.24 -8.29
CA ALA A 140 -5.07 0.66 -9.19
C ALA A 140 -5.40 0.35 -10.66
N ILE A 141 -5.96 -0.83 -10.93
CA ILE A 141 -6.44 -1.22 -12.27
C ILE A 141 -7.55 -0.26 -12.73
N HIS A 142 -8.53 0.04 -11.86
CA HIS A 142 -9.59 0.99 -12.16
C HIS A 142 -9.02 2.36 -12.57
N MET A 143 -8.05 2.86 -11.85
CA MET A 143 -7.39 4.13 -12.15
C MET A 143 -6.66 4.07 -13.49
N GLY A 144 -5.93 2.98 -13.75
CA GLY A 144 -5.21 2.80 -15.00
C GLY A 144 -6.13 2.69 -16.21
N LEU A 145 -7.22 1.94 -16.10
CA LEU A 145 -8.24 1.84 -17.17
C LEU A 145 -8.91 3.19 -17.42
N GLY A 146 -9.16 3.98 -16.38
CA GLY A 146 -9.64 5.35 -16.54
C GLY A 146 -8.68 6.18 -17.37
N PHE A 147 -7.42 6.22 -17.02
CA PHE A 147 -6.39 6.96 -17.78
C PHE A 147 -6.25 6.51 -19.24
N ALA A 148 -6.33 5.20 -19.49
CA ALA A 148 -6.15 4.67 -20.84
C ALA A 148 -7.36 4.87 -21.75
N LEU A 149 -8.58 4.78 -21.20
CA LEU A 149 -9.78 4.60 -22.00
C LEU A 149 -10.77 5.76 -21.97
N THR A 150 -10.85 6.51 -20.86
CA THR A 150 -11.98 7.42 -20.63
C THR A 150 -11.61 8.80 -20.12
N GLU A 151 -10.45 8.96 -19.46
CA GLU A 151 -10.10 10.22 -18.82
C GLU A 151 -9.39 11.18 -19.79
N GLU A 152 -9.87 12.42 -19.81
CA GLU A 152 -9.23 13.52 -20.52
C GLU A 152 -9.41 14.80 -19.70
N LEU A 153 -8.35 15.57 -19.53
CA LEU A 153 -8.40 16.90 -18.93
C LEU A 153 -8.20 17.97 -20.03
N PRO A 154 -9.27 18.39 -20.72
CA PRO A 154 -9.16 19.41 -21.74
C PRO A 154 -8.78 20.75 -21.10
N CYS A 155 -7.84 21.44 -21.74
CA CYS A 155 -7.41 22.79 -21.36
C CYS A 155 -7.52 23.76 -22.54
N GLU A 156 -8.01 24.99 -22.27
CA GLU A 156 -8.01 26.09 -23.18
C GLU A 156 -7.15 27.23 -22.61
N ASP A 157 -6.23 27.75 -23.36
CA ASP A 157 -5.29 28.80 -22.93
C ASP A 157 -4.57 28.49 -21.61
N GLY A 158 -4.27 27.21 -21.36
CA GLY A 158 -3.60 26.74 -20.15
C GLY A 158 -4.52 26.55 -18.92
N MET A 159 -5.83 26.76 -19.08
CA MET A 159 -6.82 26.58 -18.00
C MET A 159 -7.69 25.35 -18.26
N PRO A 160 -7.96 24.54 -17.22
CA PRO A 160 -8.89 23.42 -17.34
C PRO A 160 -10.30 23.90 -17.75
N VAL A 161 -10.91 23.23 -18.72
CA VAL A 161 -12.29 23.52 -19.19
C VAL A 161 -13.33 23.11 -18.16
N THR A 162 -12.99 22.16 -17.29
CA THR A 162 -13.87 21.68 -16.21
C THR A 162 -13.10 21.42 -14.93
N PHE A 163 -13.78 21.53 -13.77
CA PHE A 163 -13.26 21.20 -12.44
C PHE A 163 -14.04 20.05 -11.80
N LYS A 164 -14.83 19.31 -12.57
CA LYS A 164 -15.66 18.22 -12.06
C LYS A 164 -15.12 16.88 -12.55
N LEU A 165 -14.76 15.99 -11.64
CA LEU A 165 -14.21 14.66 -11.95
C LEU A 165 -15.09 13.86 -12.93
N ARG A 166 -16.42 13.94 -12.83
CA ARG A 166 -17.32 13.23 -13.74
C ARG A 166 -17.26 13.77 -15.20
N GLU A 167 -16.82 14.99 -15.39
CA GLU A 167 -16.73 15.63 -16.71
C GLU A 167 -15.39 15.36 -17.40
N ILE A 168 -14.39 14.94 -16.65
CA ILE A 168 -13.11 14.49 -17.21
C ILE A 168 -13.09 12.98 -17.52
N GLY A 169 -14.20 12.27 -17.36
CA GLY A 169 -14.33 10.90 -17.80
C GLY A 169 -13.82 9.83 -16.82
N VAL A 170 -13.70 10.14 -15.51
CA VAL A 170 -13.34 9.13 -14.51
C VAL A 170 -14.24 7.91 -14.66
N LEU A 171 -13.60 6.72 -14.81
CA LEU A 171 -14.30 5.46 -15.02
C LEU A 171 -15.25 5.19 -13.86
N ARG A 172 -16.47 4.72 -14.15
CA ARG A 172 -17.43 4.39 -13.11
C ARG A 172 -17.28 2.93 -12.69
N ALA A 173 -17.50 2.64 -11.42
CA ALA A 173 -17.42 1.27 -10.89
C ALA A 173 -18.27 0.25 -11.68
N ARG A 174 -19.46 0.68 -12.20
CA ARG A 174 -20.32 -0.19 -13.02
C ARG A 174 -19.75 -0.51 -14.42
N ASP A 175 -18.81 0.29 -14.87
CA ASP A 175 -18.19 0.15 -16.20
C ASP A 175 -16.85 -0.61 -16.11
N MET A 176 -16.46 -1.05 -14.89
CA MET A 176 -15.31 -1.93 -14.70
C MET A 176 -15.55 -3.29 -15.33
N PRO A 177 -14.56 -3.85 -16.03
CA PRO A 177 -14.60 -5.24 -16.45
C PRO A 177 -14.54 -6.18 -15.23
N GLU A 178 -14.80 -7.46 -15.43
CA GLU A 178 -14.47 -8.47 -14.43
C GLU A 178 -12.97 -8.42 -14.12
N CYS A 179 -12.62 -8.34 -12.82
CA CYS A 179 -11.25 -8.38 -12.35
C CYS A 179 -10.98 -9.67 -11.57
N GLU A 180 -9.92 -10.38 -11.96
CA GLU A 180 -9.39 -11.50 -11.22
C GLU A 180 -8.01 -11.14 -10.69
N VAL A 181 -7.84 -11.17 -9.37
CA VAL A 181 -6.57 -10.87 -8.71
C VAL A 181 -5.93 -12.15 -8.20
N ILE A 182 -4.68 -12.36 -8.56
CA ILE A 182 -3.86 -13.49 -8.10
C ILE A 182 -2.73 -12.90 -7.23
N LEU A 183 -2.76 -13.20 -5.94
CA LEU A 183 -1.72 -12.77 -5.01
C LEU A 183 -0.55 -13.74 -5.05
N ILE A 184 0.64 -13.23 -5.35
CA ILE A 184 1.90 -13.96 -5.29
C ILE A 184 2.62 -13.50 -4.04
N GLU A 185 3.06 -14.46 -3.21
CA GLU A 185 3.74 -14.17 -1.96
C GLU A 185 5.24 -14.52 -2.06
N GLU A 186 6.04 -13.51 -2.43
CA GLU A 186 7.50 -13.60 -2.38
C GLU A 186 8.03 -12.68 -1.26
N HIS A 187 8.59 -13.28 -0.22
CA HIS A 187 8.98 -12.58 1.00
C HIS A 187 9.91 -11.39 0.75
N GLU A 188 9.54 -10.20 1.23
CA GLU A 188 10.36 -8.99 1.17
C GLU A 188 11.16 -8.83 2.47
N PRO A 189 12.49 -8.97 2.45
CA PRO A 189 13.32 -8.89 3.66
C PRO A 189 13.19 -7.55 4.39
N GLU A 190 12.96 -6.46 3.66
CA GLU A 190 12.80 -5.13 4.23
C GLU A 190 11.36 -4.82 4.66
N GLY A 191 10.41 -5.64 4.23
CA GLY A 191 8.99 -5.47 4.55
C GLY A 191 8.62 -6.00 5.93
N PRO A 192 7.70 -5.34 6.66
CA PRO A 192 7.19 -5.87 7.91
C PRO A 192 6.52 -7.22 7.64
N PHE A 193 6.99 -8.26 8.29
CA PHE A 193 6.58 -9.67 8.07
C PHE A 193 6.69 -10.14 6.60
N GLY A 194 7.52 -9.49 5.79
CA GLY A 194 7.70 -9.81 4.38
C GLY A 194 6.72 -9.16 3.42
N ALA A 195 5.89 -8.21 3.88
CA ALA A 195 4.90 -7.54 3.05
C ALA A 195 5.53 -6.50 2.11
N LYS A 196 4.95 -6.34 0.93
CA LYS A 196 5.27 -5.29 -0.06
C LYS A 196 4.14 -4.27 -0.19
N GLY A 197 4.44 -3.12 -0.79
CA GLY A 197 3.44 -2.17 -1.24
C GLY A 197 2.83 -2.59 -2.58
N VAL A 198 1.53 -2.40 -2.77
CA VAL A 198 0.80 -2.88 -3.97
C VAL A 198 -0.10 -1.83 -4.61
N GLY A 199 -0.16 -0.60 -4.06
CA GLY A 199 -1.19 0.37 -4.42
C GLY A 199 -1.03 1.04 -5.79
N GLU A 200 0.13 0.95 -6.45
CA GLU A 200 0.41 1.72 -7.67
C GLU A 200 0.76 0.84 -8.88
N ILE A 201 1.32 -0.34 -8.69
CA ILE A 201 1.79 -1.18 -9.80
C ILE A 201 0.65 -1.65 -10.73
N GLY A 202 -0.58 -1.73 -10.24
CA GLY A 202 -1.75 -2.10 -11.02
C GLY A 202 -2.15 -1.11 -12.11
N LEU A 203 -1.60 0.13 -12.07
CA LEU A 203 -1.93 1.19 -13.01
C LEU A 203 -1.27 1.01 -14.40
N VAL A 204 -0.13 0.32 -14.46
CA VAL A 204 0.81 0.39 -15.59
C VAL A 204 0.35 -0.29 -16.89
N PRO A 205 -0.39 -1.40 -16.93
CA PRO A 205 -0.59 -2.17 -18.17
C PRO A 205 -1.74 -1.69 -19.05
N THR A 206 -2.32 -0.57 -18.78
CA THR A 206 -3.52 -0.10 -19.46
C THR A 206 -3.27 0.53 -20.82
N ALA A 207 -2.00 0.71 -21.20
CA ALA A 207 -1.63 1.20 -22.54
C ALA A 207 -1.56 0.09 -23.61
N ALA A 208 -1.64 -1.17 -23.21
CA ALA A 208 -1.65 -2.31 -24.12
C ALA A 208 -3.06 -2.68 -24.54
#